data_b1567472e77bcf910dd8f3004fddef7f
#
_entry.id   b1567472e77bcf910dd8f3004fddef7f
#
_cell.length_a   1.000
_cell.length_b   1.000
_cell.length_c   1.000
_cell.angle_alpha   90.00
_cell.angle_beta   90.00
_cell.angle_gamma   90.00
#
_symmetry.space_group_name_H-M   'P 1'
#
loop_
_entity.id
_entity.type
_entity.pdbx_description
1 polymer ?
#
loop_
_entity_poly.entity_id
_entity_poly.type
_entity_poly.pdbx_seq_one_letter_code
_entity_poly.pdbx_strand_id
1 'polypeptide(L)'
;VLGLLISSGLIVGATLLHRYDATELYLIVWGAFIVSAAFTQIRFNYYLAVVVAVFNAIFIAQAADFLDLRATAGSVRESAQDLEGWQVMAAVTIVFLVVAPFVFPTVAAWDTAGPNSNGPGSVQIWDDSLEWMNDETPAPGTLEDPDAEAMDPTGTYERPADGDYDYPEGAYGVQSWWDYGHWITVHGERIPNANPFQEGATAAANYLLAPNETAAQNALDQKMGEDGQTRYVMIDSQMANPNSKFSAPTVFNDDVSFSDYIDVVYQQRGEQLQPVRLRTQQYYESQMIRLYAYHGSAVNPSPVVLDTQQRTVPTRGGGQTQVRVFEGEAQTFGSLAEAEAYVEENPGAQLGGIGDNPTERVAALEHYRLVKASDTPSRNYLRSYQRLQRQTNASTRSLLRNQPSWVKTFEKVPGATLEGSDAPAGSEVQASVQMQIPATDRPFVYTQYATADENGNFELTVPYSTTGYDEFGPDNGYTNVSVRANSEYRLRATSDGALYTGTATVDEAQVVGVDDAAVDVELSEEQPIRLGGQSIQASG
;
A
#
# COMPACT_ATOMS: atom_id res chain seq x y z
N VAL A 1 0.13 10.26 -34.45
CA VAL A 1 -0.83 9.44 -35.16
C VAL A 1 -0.92 9.87 -36.64
N LEU A 2 -1.15 11.17 -36.93
CA LEU A 2 -1.29 11.65 -38.31
C LEU A 2 0.01 11.43 -39.13
N GLY A 3 1.18 11.78 -38.56
CA GLY A 3 2.49 11.53 -39.18
C GLY A 3 2.73 10.05 -39.45
N LEU A 4 2.38 9.16 -38.52
CA LEU A 4 2.45 7.72 -38.70
C LEU A 4 1.59 7.26 -39.88
N LEU A 5 0.34 7.71 -39.96
CA LEU A 5 -0.58 7.35 -41.04
C LEU A 5 -0.09 7.84 -42.41
N ILE A 6 0.40 9.09 -42.49
CA ILE A 6 0.92 9.65 -43.74
C ILE A 6 2.22 8.94 -44.16
N SER A 7 3.15 8.75 -43.23
CA SER A 7 4.41 8.04 -43.53
C SER A 7 4.15 6.59 -43.93
N SER A 8 3.28 5.88 -43.21
CA SER A 8 2.87 4.54 -43.59
C SER A 8 2.24 4.50 -44.97
N GLY A 9 1.36 5.46 -45.28
CA GLY A 9 0.74 5.57 -46.60
C GLY A 9 1.73 5.83 -47.71
N LEU A 10 2.72 6.69 -47.51
CA LEU A 10 3.78 6.98 -48.46
C LEU A 10 4.70 5.75 -48.68
N ILE A 11 5.07 5.08 -47.60
CA ILE A 11 5.92 3.87 -47.70
C ILE A 11 5.18 2.73 -48.37
N VAL A 12 3.90 2.51 -48.02
CA VAL A 12 3.06 1.52 -48.73
C VAL A 12 2.92 1.88 -50.21
N GLY A 13 2.70 3.17 -50.53
CA GLY A 13 2.65 3.65 -51.90
C GLY A 13 3.96 3.39 -52.67
N ALA A 14 5.10 3.70 -52.06
CA ALA A 14 6.44 3.42 -52.63
C ALA A 14 6.67 1.89 -52.84
N THR A 15 6.25 1.07 -51.90
CA THR A 15 6.30 -0.39 -51.98
C THR A 15 5.48 -0.92 -53.16
N LEU A 16 4.25 -0.44 -53.31
CA LEU A 16 3.37 -0.80 -54.41
C LEU A 16 3.93 -0.36 -55.79
N LEU A 17 4.74 0.70 -55.83
CA LEU A 17 5.42 1.21 -57.03
C LEU A 17 6.81 0.58 -57.24
N HIS A 18 7.15 -0.47 -56.51
CA HIS A 18 8.44 -1.20 -56.57
C HIS A 18 9.67 -0.27 -56.28
N ARG A 19 9.52 0.71 -55.41
CA ARG A 19 10.57 1.66 -55.02
C ARG A 19 10.94 1.57 -53.53
N TYR A 20 10.83 0.38 -52.95
CA TYR A 20 11.17 0.16 -51.53
C TYR A 20 12.56 -0.45 -51.38
N ASP A 21 13.17 -0.19 -50.23
CA ASP A 21 14.30 -0.97 -49.76
C ASP A 21 13.91 -1.93 -48.61
N ALA A 22 14.82 -2.82 -48.25
CA ALA A 22 14.56 -3.79 -47.18
C ALA A 22 14.35 -3.15 -45.81
N THR A 23 14.94 -1.99 -45.56
CA THR A 23 14.84 -1.23 -44.31
C THR A 23 13.45 -0.64 -44.15
N GLU A 24 12.91 -0.05 -45.22
CA GLU A 24 11.54 0.52 -45.21
C GLU A 24 10.50 -0.56 -44.99
N LEU A 25 10.65 -1.72 -45.67
CA LEU A 25 9.76 -2.86 -45.49
C LEU A 25 9.80 -3.39 -44.04
N TYR A 26 10.98 -3.52 -43.47
CA TYR A 26 11.15 -3.92 -42.07
C TYR A 26 10.45 -2.94 -41.12
N LEU A 27 10.63 -1.66 -41.31
CA LEU A 27 10.00 -0.62 -40.48
C LEU A 27 8.45 -0.68 -40.54
N ILE A 28 7.89 -0.94 -41.75
CA ILE A 28 6.44 -1.10 -41.91
C ILE A 28 5.94 -2.33 -41.12
N VAL A 29 6.59 -3.48 -41.29
CA VAL A 29 6.19 -4.71 -40.61
C VAL A 29 6.32 -4.58 -39.11
N TRP A 30 7.45 -4.02 -38.64
CA TRP A 30 7.67 -3.75 -37.22
C TRP A 30 6.65 -2.78 -36.67
N GLY A 31 6.38 -1.67 -37.38
CA GLY A 31 5.39 -0.68 -36.98
C GLY A 31 3.99 -1.26 -36.90
N ALA A 32 3.58 -2.05 -37.89
CA ALA A 32 2.28 -2.72 -37.89
C ALA A 32 2.12 -3.70 -36.71
N PHE A 33 3.18 -4.45 -36.39
CA PHE A 33 3.20 -5.36 -35.25
C PHE A 33 3.05 -4.60 -33.93
N ILE A 34 3.83 -3.54 -33.69
CA ILE A 34 3.77 -2.76 -32.46
C ILE A 34 2.43 -2.02 -32.32
N VAL A 35 1.88 -1.47 -33.41
CA VAL A 35 0.53 -0.86 -33.40
C VAL A 35 -0.51 -1.90 -32.99
N SER A 36 -0.47 -3.10 -33.59
CA SER A 36 -1.38 -4.18 -33.24
C SER A 36 -1.25 -4.59 -31.77
N ALA A 37 -0.02 -4.73 -31.26
CA ALA A 37 0.25 -5.04 -29.87
C ALA A 37 -0.27 -3.95 -28.91
N ALA A 38 -0.13 -2.66 -29.28
CA ALA A 38 -0.62 -1.55 -28.48
C ALA A 38 -2.16 -1.50 -28.35
N PHE A 39 -2.89 -2.06 -29.33
CA PHE A 39 -4.34 -2.24 -29.22
C PHE A 39 -4.73 -3.40 -28.31
N THR A 40 -3.86 -4.39 -28.12
CA THR A 40 -4.13 -5.53 -27.23
C THR A 40 -3.76 -5.23 -25.78
N GLN A 41 -2.68 -4.47 -25.55
CA GLN A 41 -2.24 -4.14 -24.21
C GLN A 41 -1.61 -2.74 -24.14
N ILE A 42 -2.12 -1.89 -23.22
CA ILE A 42 -1.69 -0.50 -23.08
C ILE A 42 -0.17 -0.33 -22.81
N ARG A 43 0.47 -1.32 -22.22
CA ARG A 43 1.92 -1.31 -21.96
C ARG A 43 2.77 -1.21 -23.24
N PHE A 44 2.27 -1.70 -24.37
CA PHE A 44 2.97 -1.58 -25.65
C PHE A 44 3.01 -0.15 -26.21
N ASN A 45 2.29 0.79 -25.62
CA ASN A 45 2.38 2.21 -26.01
C ASN A 45 3.77 2.80 -25.83
N TYR A 46 4.57 2.30 -24.88
CA TYR A 46 5.97 2.72 -24.71
C TYR A 46 6.81 2.39 -25.97
N TYR A 47 6.64 1.18 -26.51
CA TYR A 47 7.34 0.77 -27.71
C TYR A 47 6.78 1.46 -28.94
N LEU A 48 5.47 1.77 -28.95
CA LEU A 48 4.83 2.53 -30.04
C LEU A 48 5.43 3.94 -30.18
N ALA A 49 5.87 4.58 -29.09
CA ALA A 49 6.51 5.89 -29.13
C ALA A 49 7.76 5.88 -30.02
N VAL A 50 8.59 4.83 -29.96
CA VAL A 50 9.77 4.68 -30.81
C VAL A 50 9.38 4.58 -32.29
N VAL A 51 8.40 3.76 -32.60
CA VAL A 51 7.87 3.60 -33.97
C VAL A 51 7.37 4.93 -34.49
N VAL A 52 6.57 5.67 -33.71
CA VAL A 52 6.04 6.99 -34.07
C VAL A 52 7.17 7.99 -34.33
N ALA A 53 8.21 8.00 -33.50
CA ALA A 53 9.35 8.90 -33.67
C ALA A 53 10.11 8.61 -35.00
N VAL A 54 10.38 7.35 -35.30
CA VAL A 54 11.07 6.94 -36.54
C VAL A 54 10.23 7.30 -37.78
N PHE A 55 8.94 7.00 -37.79
CA PHE A 55 8.06 7.34 -38.92
C PHE A 55 7.89 8.85 -39.09
N ASN A 56 7.83 9.63 -38.02
CA ASN A 56 7.82 11.09 -38.11
C ASN A 56 9.12 11.64 -38.68
N ALA A 57 10.29 11.09 -38.31
CA ALA A 57 11.57 11.48 -38.89
C ALA A 57 11.64 11.19 -40.38
N ILE A 58 11.19 10.00 -40.82
CA ILE A 58 11.11 9.64 -42.24
C ILE A 58 10.17 10.59 -42.99
N PHE A 59 9.00 10.89 -42.41
CA PHE A 59 8.04 11.81 -43.00
C PHE A 59 8.62 13.21 -43.17
N ILE A 60 9.32 13.73 -42.16
CA ILE A 60 9.97 15.07 -42.23
C ILE A 60 11.06 15.07 -43.27
N ALA A 61 11.90 14.00 -43.35
CA ALA A 61 12.94 13.89 -44.35
C ALA A 61 12.38 13.85 -45.78
N GLN A 62 11.37 13.04 -46.04
CA GLN A 62 10.71 12.96 -47.34
C GLN A 62 10.00 14.27 -47.73
N ALA A 63 9.37 14.94 -46.74
CA ALA A 63 8.75 16.22 -46.96
C ALA A 63 9.78 17.34 -47.29
N ALA A 64 10.93 17.33 -46.62
CA ALA A 64 12.03 18.25 -46.90
C ALA A 64 12.62 18.00 -48.31
N ASP A 65 12.82 16.75 -48.70
CA ASP A 65 13.24 16.39 -50.06
C ASP A 65 12.22 16.79 -51.13
N PHE A 66 10.96 16.57 -50.89
CA PHE A 66 9.86 16.95 -51.79
C PHE A 66 9.79 18.50 -52.00
N LEU A 67 10.05 19.24 -50.93
CA LEU A 67 10.05 20.71 -50.94
C LEU A 67 11.40 21.32 -51.41
N ASP A 68 12.36 20.46 -51.76
CA ASP A 68 13.75 20.86 -52.13
C ASP A 68 14.42 21.74 -51.06
N LEU A 69 14.12 21.51 -49.80
CA LEU A 69 14.65 22.22 -48.62
C LEU A 69 16.06 21.73 -48.27
N ARG A 70 16.95 21.47 -49.26
CA ARG A 70 18.32 21.06 -48.99
C ARG A 70 19.09 22.20 -48.40
N ALA A 71 19.49 22.05 -47.15
CA ALA A 71 20.46 22.97 -46.54
C ALA A 71 21.79 22.88 -47.30
N THR A 72 22.05 23.79 -48.23
CA THR A 72 23.38 24.03 -48.75
C THR A 72 24.23 24.52 -47.58
N ALA A 73 25.50 24.15 -47.52
CA ALA A 73 26.46 24.46 -46.45
C ALA A 73 26.76 25.97 -46.25
N GLY A 74 25.73 26.80 -46.37
CA GLY A 74 25.71 28.25 -46.16
C GLY A 74 24.78 28.59 -44.96
N SER A 75 24.65 29.84 -44.62
CA SER A 75 23.82 30.27 -43.50
C SER A 75 22.33 29.93 -43.74
N VAL A 76 21.63 29.48 -42.72
CA VAL A 76 20.18 29.23 -42.73
C VAL A 76 19.37 30.40 -43.30
N ARG A 77 19.93 31.60 -43.18
CA ARG A 77 19.35 32.86 -43.68
C ARG A 77 19.43 33.01 -45.21
N GLU A 78 20.48 32.52 -45.84
CA GLU A 78 20.64 32.54 -47.31
C GLU A 78 19.72 31.50 -47.96
N SER A 79 19.65 30.28 -47.38
CA SER A 79 18.73 29.23 -47.84
C SER A 79 17.25 29.64 -47.71
N ALA A 80 16.90 30.48 -46.72
CA ALA A 80 15.54 30.94 -46.52
C ALA A 80 15.10 32.04 -47.51
N GLN A 81 16.02 32.74 -48.13
CA GLN A 81 15.73 33.80 -49.12
C GLN A 81 15.42 33.25 -50.51
N ASP A 82 15.85 32.04 -50.82
CA ASP A 82 15.64 31.38 -52.10
C ASP A 82 14.38 30.52 -52.16
N LEU A 83 13.62 30.44 -51.04
CA LEU A 83 12.38 29.64 -50.96
C LEU A 83 11.21 30.36 -51.65
N GLU A 84 10.51 29.65 -52.50
CA GLU A 84 9.24 30.14 -53.08
C GLU A 84 8.13 30.16 -52.01
N GLY A 85 7.19 31.10 -52.11
CA GLY A 85 6.15 31.31 -51.13
C GLY A 85 5.32 30.06 -50.79
N TRP A 86 5.14 29.15 -51.77
CA TRP A 86 4.42 27.88 -51.56
C TRP A 86 5.25 26.88 -50.72
N GLN A 87 6.58 26.89 -50.87
CA GLN A 87 7.51 26.06 -50.08
C GLN A 87 7.48 26.49 -48.61
N VAL A 88 7.50 27.79 -48.35
CA VAL A 88 7.36 28.35 -47.00
C VAL A 88 6.01 27.95 -46.38
N MET A 89 4.91 28.11 -47.13
CA MET A 89 3.58 27.72 -46.67
C MET A 89 3.49 26.21 -46.37
N ALA A 90 4.05 25.39 -47.23
CA ALA A 90 4.07 23.94 -47.03
C ALA A 90 4.93 23.52 -45.82
N ALA A 91 6.12 24.13 -45.66
CA ALA A 91 6.97 23.89 -44.49
C ALA A 91 6.28 24.32 -43.19
N VAL A 92 5.65 25.49 -43.15
CA VAL A 92 4.88 25.95 -41.99
C VAL A 92 3.70 24.99 -41.71
N THR A 93 3.01 24.50 -42.74
CA THR A 93 1.90 23.55 -42.58
C THR A 93 2.40 22.22 -42.01
N ILE A 94 3.55 21.71 -42.48
CA ILE A 94 4.16 20.48 -41.97
C ILE A 94 4.60 20.64 -40.53
N VAL A 95 5.28 21.74 -40.19
CA VAL A 95 5.64 22.06 -38.81
C VAL A 95 4.38 22.16 -37.93
N PHE A 96 3.34 22.83 -38.42
CA PHE A 96 2.09 22.94 -37.72
C PHE A 96 1.44 21.56 -37.49
N LEU A 97 1.37 20.68 -38.50
CA LEU A 97 0.82 19.33 -38.36
C LEU A 97 1.60 18.45 -37.38
N VAL A 98 2.92 18.63 -37.31
CA VAL A 98 3.78 17.90 -36.36
C VAL A 98 3.66 18.46 -34.94
N VAL A 99 3.59 19.80 -34.81
CA VAL A 99 3.58 20.50 -33.53
C VAL A 99 2.18 20.70 -32.98
N ALA A 100 1.13 20.78 -33.82
CA ALA A 100 -0.24 21.01 -33.41
C ALA A 100 -0.75 20.04 -32.32
N PRO A 101 -0.44 18.73 -32.36
CA PRO A 101 -0.80 17.81 -31.26
C PRO A 101 -0.18 18.17 -29.91
N PHE A 102 0.86 19.01 -29.89
CA PHE A 102 1.51 19.47 -28.66
C PHE A 102 0.98 20.81 -28.16
N VAL A 103 0.33 21.60 -29.02
CA VAL A 103 -0.09 22.99 -28.74
C VAL A 103 -1.59 23.13 -28.47
N PHE A 104 -2.43 22.27 -29.05
CA PHE A 104 -3.88 22.37 -28.86
C PHE A 104 -4.36 21.58 -27.62
N PRO A 105 -4.98 22.25 -26.62
CA PRO A 105 -5.35 21.66 -25.34
C PRO A 105 -6.30 20.44 -25.45
N THR A 106 -7.12 20.37 -26.48
CA THR A 106 -8.10 19.26 -26.65
C THR A 106 -7.48 17.96 -27.19
N VAL A 107 -6.24 18.00 -27.67
CA VAL A 107 -5.50 16.87 -28.24
C VAL A 107 -4.04 16.83 -27.79
N ALA A 108 -3.64 17.75 -26.90
CA ALA A 108 -2.23 17.90 -26.53
C ALA A 108 -1.75 16.68 -25.75
N ALA A 109 -0.80 15.98 -26.35
CA ALA A 109 0.04 15.02 -25.62
C ALA A 109 0.68 15.68 -24.38
N TRP A 110 0.87 17.00 -24.39
CA TRP A 110 1.38 17.80 -23.29
C TRP A 110 0.47 17.78 -22.05
N ASP A 111 -0.85 17.92 -22.22
CA ASP A 111 -1.79 17.86 -21.09
C ASP A 111 -1.93 16.43 -20.53
N THR A 112 -1.70 15.43 -21.38
CA THR A 112 -1.68 14.02 -20.95
C THR A 112 -0.31 13.63 -20.40
N ALA A 113 0.76 14.25 -20.92
CA ALA A 113 2.14 14.02 -20.52
C ALA A 113 2.60 14.92 -19.35
N GLY A 114 1.92 16.05 -19.07
CA GLY A 114 2.35 17.05 -18.11
C GLY A 114 2.53 16.54 -16.67
N PRO A 115 1.49 16.52 -15.83
CA PRO A 115 1.69 16.20 -14.40
C PRO A 115 1.99 14.74 -14.09
N ASN A 116 1.70 13.83 -15.03
CA ASN A 116 1.85 12.38 -14.83
C ASN A 116 3.09 11.80 -15.51
N SER A 117 3.88 12.59 -16.21
CA SER A 117 5.03 12.10 -16.99
C SER A 117 6.38 12.64 -16.55
N ASN A 118 6.43 13.43 -15.49
CA ASN A 118 7.66 13.98 -14.94
C ASN A 118 8.44 12.96 -14.09
N GLY A 119 8.65 11.77 -14.60
CA GLY A 119 9.39 10.71 -13.95
C GLY A 119 8.53 9.49 -13.61
N PRO A 120 9.10 8.47 -13.02
CA PRO A 120 8.41 7.25 -12.59
C PRO A 120 7.58 7.55 -11.33
N GLY A 121 6.42 8.21 -11.50
CA GLY A 121 5.62 8.83 -10.45
C GLY A 121 5.25 7.91 -9.26
N SER A 122 5.30 6.60 -9.44
CA SER A 122 5.06 5.65 -8.36
C SER A 122 6.27 5.45 -7.45
N VAL A 123 7.48 5.44 -8.01
CA VAL A 123 8.74 5.30 -7.25
C VAL A 123 8.98 6.52 -6.37
N GLN A 124 8.79 7.73 -6.92
CA GLN A 124 9.01 8.98 -6.18
C GLN A 124 8.16 9.09 -4.90
N ILE A 125 7.02 8.41 -4.86
CA ILE A 125 6.16 8.39 -3.67
C ILE A 125 6.73 7.48 -2.58
N TRP A 126 7.57 6.53 -2.94
CA TRP A 126 8.24 5.60 -2.04
C TRP A 126 9.62 6.09 -1.59
N ASP A 127 10.17 7.12 -2.26
CA ASP A 127 11.56 7.55 -2.18
C ASP A 127 12.01 7.81 -0.74
N ASP A 128 11.27 8.62 0.02
CA ASP A 128 11.59 8.92 1.42
C ASP A 128 11.60 7.69 2.34
N SER A 129 10.78 6.68 2.05
CA SER A 129 10.74 5.44 2.84
C SER A 129 11.84 4.49 2.44
N LEU A 130 12.25 4.49 1.18
CA LEU A 130 13.36 3.67 0.67
C LEU A 130 14.71 4.27 1.08
N GLU A 131 14.87 5.60 1.01
CA GLU A 131 16.04 6.32 1.52
C GLU A 131 16.19 6.09 3.03
N TRP A 132 15.10 6.26 3.79
CA TRP A 132 15.11 5.94 5.22
C TRP A 132 15.50 4.48 5.48
N MET A 133 15.01 3.53 4.68
CA MET A 133 15.38 2.12 4.83
C MET A 133 16.87 1.90 4.60
N ASN A 134 17.46 2.57 3.61
CA ASN A 134 18.89 2.50 3.35
C ASN A 134 19.71 3.09 4.49
N ASP A 135 19.30 4.25 5.01
CA ASP A 135 20.11 5.03 5.96
C ASP A 135 19.91 4.60 7.42
N GLU A 136 18.72 4.12 7.79
CA GLU A 136 18.28 3.96 9.18
C GLU A 136 18.05 2.50 9.58
N THR A 137 18.36 1.54 8.71
CA THR A 137 18.35 0.10 9.03
C THR A 137 19.72 -0.52 8.79
N PRO A 138 20.10 -1.61 9.44
CA PRO A 138 21.37 -2.30 9.19
C PRO A 138 21.52 -2.70 7.73
N ALA A 139 22.71 -2.66 7.18
CA ALA A 139 22.97 -3.25 5.86
C ALA A 139 22.73 -4.78 5.92
N PRO A 140 22.27 -5.43 4.83
CA PRO A 140 22.15 -6.89 4.82
C PRO A 140 23.49 -7.55 5.15
N GLY A 141 23.47 -8.50 6.08
CA GLY A 141 24.68 -9.15 6.61
C GLY A 141 25.20 -8.53 7.91
N THR A 142 24.71 -7.35 8.31
CA THR A 142 25.18 -6.69 9.56
C THR A 142 24.10 -6.60 10.65
N LEU A 143 22.97 -7.30 10.48
CA LEU A 143 21.92 -7.33 11.49
C LEU A 143 22.46 -8.00 12.77
N GLU A 144 22.37 -7.30 13.89
CA GLU A 144 22.84 -7.73 15.22
C GLU A 144 24.38 -7.91 15.33
N ASP A 145 25.12 -7.76 14.23
CA ASP A 145 26.59 -7.77 14.19
C ASP A 145 27.13 -6.68 13.26
N PRO A 146 27.38 -5.47 13.77
CA PRO A 146 27.84 -4.34 12.96
C PRO A 146 29.26 -4.51 12.39
N ASP A 147 30.06 -5.43 12.94
CA ASP A 147 31.41 -5.73 12.48
C ASP A 147 31.44 -6.76 11.35
N ALA A 148 30.30 -7.38 11.02
CA ALA A 148 30.18 -8.33 9.92
C ALA A 148 30.32 -7.65 8.55
N GLU A 149 30.68 -8.44 7.54
CA GLU A 149 30.79 -7.94 6.16
C GLU A 149 29.39 -7.72 5.55
N ALA A 150 29.10 -6.49 5.15
CA ALA A 150 27.84 -6.15 4.49
C ALA A 150 27.72 -6.85 3.14
N MET A 151 26.56 -7.44 2.88
CA MET A 151 26.20 -8.05 1.60
C MET A 151 25.74 -6.98 0.60
N ASP A 152 26.25 -7.03 -0.64
CA ASP A 152 25.74 -6.17 -1.72
C ASP A 152 24.43 -6.76 -2.30
N PRO A 153 23.25 -6.17 -2.05
CA PRO A 153 21.97 -6.66 -2.55
C PRO A 153 21.81 -6.52 -4.06
N THR A 154 22.68 -5.75 -4.70
CA THR A 154 22.71 -5.55 -6.17
C THR A 154 23.81 -6.38 -6.83
N GLY A 155 24.60 -7.11 -6.06
CA GLY A 155 25.69 -7.94 -6.52
C GLY A 155 25.25 -9.04 -7.49
N THR A 156 26.22 -9.58 -8.22
CA THR A 156 25.99 -10.71 -9.10
C THR A 156 26.31 -12.01 -8.36
N TYR A 157 25.29 -12.78 -8.05
CA TYR A 157 25.42 -14.07 -7.37
C TYR A 157 25.10 -15.22 -8.33
N GLU A 158 25.83 -16.33 -8.19
CA GLU A 158 25.53 -17.56 -8.92
C GLU A 158 24.23 -18.15 -8.36
N ARG A 159 23.24 -18.37 -9.24
CA ARG A 159 21.98 -18.97 -8.82
C ARG A 159 22.19 -20.46 -8.52
N PRO A 160 21.94 -20.95 -7.30
CA PRO A 160 22.07 -22.36 -6.97
C PRO A 160 21.05 -23.20 -7.75
N ALA A 161 21.42 -24.47 -8.03
CA ALA A 161 20.60 -25.36 -8.87
C ALA A 161 19.23 -25.70 -8.22
N ASP A 162 19.17 -25.72 -6.91
CA ASP A 162 17.95 -25.94 -6.10
C ASP A 162 17.14 -24.65 -5.90
N GLY A 163 17.72 -23.48 -6.19
CA GLY A 163 17.11 -22.19 -6.01
C GLY A 163 17.15 -21.68 -4.56
N ASP A 164 17.81 -22.43 -3.69
CA ASP A 164 18.05 -22.03 -2.32
C ASP A 164 19.38 -21.26 -2.24
N TYR A 165 19.30 -20.01 -1.76
CA TYR A 165 20.46 -19.15 -1.60
C TYR A 165 20.95 -19.24 -0.16
N ASP A 166 22.20 -19.62 -0.01
CA ASP A 166 22.90 -19.64 1.25
C ASP A 166 23.29 -18.20 1.64
N TYR A 167 22.35 -17.51 2.28
CA TYR A 167 22.58 -16.13 2.73
C TYR A 167 23.51 -16.12 3.95
N PRO A 168 24.42 -15.11 4.06
CA PRO A 168 25.26 -14.97 5.24
C PRO A 168 24.41 -14.69 6.49
N GLU A 169 24.93 -15.05 7.65
CA GLU A 169 24.35 -14.66 8.94
C GLU A 169 24.17 -13.14 8.98
N GLY A 170 23.06 -12.66 9.54
CA GLY A 170 22.71 -11.23 9.53
C GLY A 170 22.10 -10.71 8.21
N ALA A 171 21.98 -11.55 7.18
CA ALA A 171 21.17 -11.19 6.00
C ALA A 171 19.68 -11.34 6.34
N TYR A 172 18.87 -10.41 5.81
CA TYR A 172 17.43 -10.41 6.05
C TYR A 172 16.64 -9.93 4.84
N GLY A 173 15.38 -10.36 4.78
CA GLY A 173 14.45 -9.98 3.73
C GLY A 173 13.52 -8.83 4.12
N VAL A 174 13.02 -8.12 3.11
CA VAL A 174 11.95 -7.12 3.21
C VAL A 174 10.70 -7.65 2.54
N GLN A 175 9.65 -7.88 3.31
CA GLN A 175 8.36 -8.32 2.82
C GLN A 175 7.57 -7.15 2.25
N SER A 176 7.13 -7.27 1.02
CA SER A 176 6.21 -6.33 0.37
C SER A 176 5.45 -7.04 -0.74
N TRP A 177 4.54 -6.33 -1.43
CA TRP A 177 3.96 -6.85 -2.65
C TRP A 177 5.02 -6.90 -3.78
N TRP A 178 5.00 -7.94 -4.60
CA TRP A 178 6.03 -8.22 -5.61
C TRP A 178 6.29 -7.06 -6.60
N ASP A 179 5.30 -6.21 -6.88
CA ASP A 179 5.45 -5.02 -7.74
C ASP A 179 6.57 -4.08 -7.27
N TYR A 180 6.88 -4.08 -5.96
CA TYR A 180 7.77 -3.11 -5.32
C TYR A 180 9.19 -3.64 -5.09
N GLY A 181 9.44 -4.93 -5.35
CA GLY A 181 10.71 -5.57 -5.05
C GLY A 181 11.92 -4.87 -5.67
N HIS A 182 11.85 -4.47 -6.95
CA HIS A 182 12.97 -3.75 -7.58
C HIS A 182 13.26 -2.37 -6.97
N TRP A 183 12.26 -1.70 -6.43
CA TRP A 183 12.46 -0.43 -5.75
C TRP A 183 13.18 -0.65 -4.42
N ILE A 184 12.81 -1.69 -3.69
CA ILE A 184 13.46 -2.10 -2.44
C ILE A 184 14.93 -2.44 -2.71
N THR A 185 15.23 -3.19 -3.80
CA THR A 185 16.61 -3.52 -4.16
C THR A 185 17.41 -2.29 -4.58
N VAL A 186 16.87 -1.44 -5.47
CA VAL A 186 17.66 -0.39 -6.14
C VAL A 186 17.77 0.88 -5.31
N HIS A 187 16.73 1.26 -4.58
CA HIS A 187 16.69 2.49 -3.78
C HIS A 187 16.83 2.23 -2.29
N GLY A 188 16.26 1.13 -1.78
CA GLY A 188 16.38 0.75 -0.40
C GLY A 188 17.65 -0.04 -0.09
N GLU A 189 18.35 -0.53 -1.12
CA GLU A 189 19.53 -1.38 -0.99
C GLU A 189 19.31 -2.56 -0.02
N ARG A 190 18.13 -3.19 -0.13
CA ARG A 190 17.71 -4.33 0.71
C ARG A 190 17.21 -5.49 -0.15
N ILE A 191 17.14 -6.67 0.43
CA ILE A 191 16.72 -7.91 -0.23
C ILE A 191 15.19 -8.03 -0.16
N PRO A 192 14.43 -7.94 -1.27
CA PRO A 192 12.99 -8.14 -1.25
C PRO A 192 12.64 -9.63 -1.25
N ASN A 193 11.63 -10.04 -0.46
CA ASN A 193 11.10 -11.40 -0.48
C ASN A 193 10.37 -11.76 -1.79
N ALA A 194 9.92 -10.75 -2.53
CA ALA A 194 9.23 -10.92 -3.80
C ALA A 194 9.62 -9.81 -4.80
N ASN A 195 9.63 -10.13 -6.10
CA ASN A 195 10.09 -9.21 -7.13
C ASN A 195 9.13 -9.14 -8.33
N PRO A 196 9.26 -8.14 -9.24
CA PRO A 196 8.39 -7.96 -10.42
C PRO A 196 8.42 -9.09 -11.46
N PHE A 197 9.30 -10.07 -11.35
CA PHE A 197 9.20 -11.31 -12.12
C PHE A 197 8.24 -12.32 -11.48
N GLN A 198 7.51 -11.90 -10.43
CA GLN A 198 6.59 -12.71 -9.62
C GLN A 198 7.26 -13.83 -8.82
N GLU A 199 8.59 -13.80 -8.71
CA GLU A 199 9.29 -14.64 -7.75
C GLU A 199 8.84 -14.25 -6.33
N GLY A 200 8.44 -15.23 -5.51
CA GLY A 200 7.89 -14.99 -4.17
C GLY A 200 6.47 -14.40 -4.12
N ALA A 201 5.78 -14.19 -5.25
CA ALA A 201 4.47 -13.53 -5.28
C ALA A 201 3.39 -14.29 -4.49
N THR A 202 3.38 -15.62 -4.52
CA THR A 202 2.44 -16.45 -3.76
C THR A 202 2.68 -16.34 -2.26
N ALA A 203 3.93 -16.43 -1.80
CA ALA A 203 4.26 -16.24 -0.40
C ALA A 203 3.91 -14.83 0.10
N ALA A 204 4.20 -13.80 -0.71
CA ALA A 204 3.79 -12.43 -0.41
C ALA A 204 2.27 -12.27 -0.33
N ALA A 205 1.51 -12.92 -1.22
CA ALA A 205 0.05 -12.92 -1.17
C ALA A 205 -0.48 -13.57 0.10
N ASN A 206 0.02 -14.77 0.42
CA ASN A 206 -0.37 -15.52 1.61
C ASN A 206 -0.05 -14.74 2.90
N TYR A 207 1.12 -14.12 2.97
CA TYR A 207 1.50 -13.24 4.08
C TYR A 207 0.54 -12.06 4.24
N LEU A 208 0.29 -11.32 3.16
CA LEU A 208 -0.54 -10.10 3.19
C LEU A 208 -2.00 -10.39 3.55
N LEU A 209 -2.51 -11.57 3.18
CA LEU A 209 -3.86 -12.03 3.45
C LEU A 209 -3.99 -12.83 4.77
N ALA A 210 -2.89 -13.16 5.43
CA ALA A 210 -2.88 -13.98 6.64
C ALA A 210 -3.78 -13.40 7.74
N PRO A 211 -4.63 -14.22 8.39
CA PRO A 211 -5.57 -13.76 9.40
C PRO A 211 -4.95 -13.55 10.78
N ASN A 212 -3.73 -14.03 11.00
CA ASN A 212 -2.99 -13.91 12.26
C ASN A 212 -1.48 -14.01 12.04
N GLU A 213 -0.67 -13.71 13.06
CA GLU A 213 0.79 -13.72 12.97
C GLU A 213 1.37 -15.11 12.67
N THR A 214 0.78 -16.16 13.23
CA THR A 214 1.24 -17.54 12.97
C THR A 214 1.07 -17.90 11.50
N ALA A 215 -0.06 -17.58 10.89
CA ALA A 215 -0.29 -17.82 9.48
C ALA A 215 0.63 -16.94 8.60
N ALA A 216 0.88 -15.70 9.01
CA ALA A 216 1.81 -14.81 8.33
C ALA A 216 3.25 -15.36 8.39
N GLN A 217 3.70 -15.82 9.56
CA GLN A 217 5.02 -16.43 9.71
C GLN A 217 5.16 -17.69 8.84
N ASN A 218 4.19 -18.60 8.88
CA ASN A 218 4.21 -19.82 8.05
C ASN A 218 4.31 -19.51 6.55
N ALA A 219 3.71 -18.41 6.08
CA ALA A 219 3.81 -17.99 4.69
C ALA A 219 5.22 -17.50 4.32
N LEU A 220 5.94 -16.88 5.26
CA LEU A 220 7.32 -16.46 5.08
C LEU A 220 8.29 -17.66 5.13
N ASP A 221 8.11 -18.57 6.09
CA ASP A 221 8.98 -19.74 6.27
C ASP A 221 8.94 -20.67 5.06
N GLN A 222 7.78 -20.83 4.42
CA GLN A 222 7.65 -21.61 3.18
C GLN A 222 8.48 -21.04 2.01
N LYS A 223 8.80 -19.74 2.02
CA LYS A 223 9.57 -19.10 0.95
C LYS A 223 11.06 -18.97 1.31
N MET A 224 11.34 -18.60 2.55
CA MET A 224 12.70 -18.23 2.98
C MET A 224 13.50 -19.42 3.51
N GLY A 225 12.86 -20.60 3.75
CA GLY A 225 13.47 -21.70 4.44
C GLY A 225 13.60 -21.45 5.96
N GLU A 226 14.19 -22.41 6.69
CA GLU A 226 14.33 -22.33 8.15
C GLU A 226 15.38 -21.27 8.58
N ASP A 227 16.33 -20.95 7.70
CA ASP A 227 17.44 -20.02 7.96
C ASP A 227 17.16 -18.60 7.47
N GLY A 228 16.09 -18.40 6.71
CA GLY A 228 15.75 -17.09 6.12
C GLY A 228 15.00 -16.19 7.09
N GLN A 229 15.56 -15.02 7.40
CA GLN A 229 14.89 -14.03 8.24
C GLN A 229 14.21 -12.95 7.41
N THR A 230 12.92 -12.70 7.69
CA THR A 230 12.24 -11.49 7.25
C THR A 230 12.21 -10.49 8.39
N ARG A 231 12.91 -9.37 8.24
CA ARG A 231 13.01 -8.35 9.31
C ARG A 231 12.01 -7.20 9.11
N TYR A 232 11.80 -6.77 7.87
CA TYR A 232 10.95 -5.61 7.61
C TYR A 232 9.77 -5.93 6.72
N VAL A 233 8.72 -5.12 6.86
CA VAL A 233 7.53 -5.17 6.03
C VAL A 233 7.20 -3.77 5.53
N MET A 234 7.07 -3.59 4.21
CA MET A 234 6.65 -2.33 3.61
C MET A 234 5.30 -2.48 2.95
N ILE A 235 4.33 -1.68 3.37
CA ILE A 235 2.96 -1.70 2.83
C ILE A 235 2.54 -0.30 2.40
N ASP A 236 2.01 -0.18 1.19
CA ASP A 236 1.46 1.08 0.73
C ASP A 236 -0.08 1.15 0.85
N SER A 237 -0.58 2.35 0.74
CA SER A 237 -2.01 2.65 0.83
C SER A 237 -2.85 2.00 -0.28
N GLN A 238 -2.25 1.60 -1.39
CA GLN A 238 -2.97 0.94 -2.48
C GLN A 238 -3.29 -0.51 -2.11
N MET A 239 -2.36 -1.19 -1.44
CA MET A 239 -2.57 -2.56 -0.95
C MET A 239 -3.71 -2.62 0.07
N ALA A 240 -3.79 -1.66 0.99
CA ALA A 240 -4.85 -1.59 1.99
C ALA A 240 -6.20 -1.08 1.46
N ASN A 241 -6.30 -0.65 0.20
CA ASN A 241 -7.49 -0.02 -0.34
C ASN A 241 -8.31 -0.96 -1.25
N PRO A 242 -9.55 -1.34 -0.86
CA PRO A 242 -10.43 -2.19 -1.67
C PRO A 242 -10.77 -1.64 -3.05
N ASN A 243 -10.59 -0.33 -3.26
CA ASN A 243 -10.80 0.31 -4.56
C ASN A 243 -9.52 0.39 -5.41
N SER A 244 -8.41 -0.20 -4.94
CA SER A 244 -7.12 -0.21 -5.62
C SER A 244 -6.55 -1.64 -5.69
N LYS A 245 -5.41 -1.91 -5.04
CA LYS A 245 -4.67 -3.17 -5.17
C LYS A 245 -5.02 -4.23 -4.12
N PHE A 246 -5.95 -4.00 -3.20
CA PHE A 246 -6.32 -5.00 -2.18
C PHE A 246 -6.68 -6.37 -2.79
N SER A 247 -7.32 -6.38 -3.96
CA SER A 247 -7.67 -7.62 -4.65
C SER A 247 -6.49 -8.33 -5.34
N ALA A 248 -5.32 -7.70 -5.45
CA ALA A 248 -4.21 -8.29 -6.17
C ALA A 248 -3.66 -9.58 -5.51
N PRO A 249 -3.46 -9.64 -4.18
CA PRO A 249 -3.05 -10.88 -3.52
C PRO A 249 -4.03 -12.05 -3.69
N THR A 250 -5.35 -11.79 -3.75
CA THR A 250 -6.35 -12.88 -3.88
C THR A 250 -6.27 -13.64 -5.21
N VAL A 251 -5.50 -13.12 -6.19
CA VAL A 251 -5.26 -13.82 -7.47
C VAL A 251 -4.14 -14.86 -7.36
N PHE A 252 -3.31 -14.76 -6.32
CA PHE A 252 -2.17 -15.65 -6.06
C PHE A 252 -2.42 -16.64 -4.92
N ASN A 253 -3.66 -16.69 -4.42
CA ASN A 253 -4.10 -17.63 -3.40
C ASN A 253 -5.39 -18.30 -3.87
N ASP A 254 -5.34 -19.61 -4.13
CA ASP A 254 -6.46 -20.38 -4.69
C ASP A 254 -7.57 -20.65 -3.65
N ASP A 255 -7.29 -20.47 -2.36
CA ASP A 255 -8.22 -20.79 -1.27
C ASP A 255 -9.17 -19.63 -0.94
N VAL A 256 -8.92 -18.42 -1.48
CA VAL A 256 -9.69 -17.21 -1.19
C VAL A 256 -10.05 -16.44 -2.44
N SER A 257 -11.14 -15.70 -2.34
CA SER A 257 -11.61 -14.78 -3.38
C SER A 257 -11.79 -13.37 -2.83
N PHE A 258 -11.84 -12.37 -3.68
CA PHE A 258 -12.10 -10.99 -3.25
C PHE A 258 -13.43 -10.84 -2.51
N SER A 259 -14.44 -11.67 -2.81
CA SER A 259 -15.75 -11.66 -2.15
C SER A 259 -15.73 -12.17 -0.71
N ASP A 260 -14.66 -12.87 -0.28
CA ASP A 260 -14.52 -13.29 1.12
C ASP A 260 -14.13 -12.10 2.02
N TYR A 261 -13.53 -11.08 1.42
CA TYR A 261 -13.09 -9.85 2.11
C TYR A 261 -14.05 -8.68 1.93
N ILE A 262 -14.73 -8.61 0.78
CA ILE A 262 -15.53 -7.44 0.40
C ILE A 262 -16.89 -7.89 -0.13
N ASP A 263 -17.94 -7.47 0.57
CA ASP A 263 -19.30 -7.58 0.10
C ASP A 263 -19.74 -6.28 -0.58
N VAL A 264 -20.58 -6.37 -1.62
CA VAL A 264 -20.99 -5.22 -2.40
C VAL A 264 -22.50 -5.02 -2.30
N VAL A 265 -22.88 -3.86 -1.78
CA VAL A 265 -24.24 -3.34 -1.85
C VAL A 265 -24.28 -2.07 -2.70
N TYR A 266 -25.45 -1.67 -3.16
CA TYR A 266 -25.59 -0.50 -4.01
C TYR A 266 -26.41 0.58 -3.35
N GLN A 267 -25.94 1.83 -3.41
CA GLN A 267 -26.73 3.00 -3.01
C GLN A 267 -27.42 3.60 -4.23
N GLN A 268 -28.72 3.85 -4.11
CA GLN A 268 -29.47 4.60 -5.13
C GLN A 268 -29.15 6.11 -5.02
N ARG A 269 -28.67 6.71 -6.13
CA ARG A 269 -28.51 8.17 -6.26
C ARG A 269 -29.13 8.63 -7.56
N GLY A 270 -30.32 9.20 -7.49
CA GLY A 270 -31.11 9.49 -8.68
C GLY A 270 -31.40 8.21 -9.47
N GLU A 271 -31.06 8.16 -10.74
CA GLU A 271 -31.21 6.97 -11.58
C GLU A 271 -30.00 6.02 -11.55
N GLN A 272 -28.92 6.37 -10.84
CA GLN A 272 -27.69 5.57 -10.81
C GLN A 272 -27.55 4.76 -9.54
N LEU A 273 -27.08 3.53 -9.70
CA LEU A 273 -26.63 2.67 -8.61
C LEU A 273 -25.13 2.83 -8.42
N GLN A 274 -24.72 3.24 -7.22
CA GLN A 274 -23.32 3.38 -6.84
C GLN A 274 -22.91 2.23 -5.90
N PRO A 275 -21.83 1.48 -6.21
CA PRO A 275 -21.39 0.40 -5.33
C PRO A 275 -20.82 0.96 -4.03
N VAL A 276 -21.21 0.35 -2.93
CA VAL A 276 -20.66 0.51 -1.59
C VAL A 276 -20.07 -0.82 -1.19
N ARG A 277 -18.81 -0.80 -0.78
CA ARG A 277 -18.07 -1.99 -0.35
C ARG A 277 -18.13 -2.10 1.16
N LEU A 278 -18.87 -3.10 1.63
CA LEU A 278 -18.83 -3.54 3.02
C LEU A 278 -17.63 -4.46 3.20
N ARG A 279 -16.99 -4.36 4.34
CA ARG A 279 -15.83 -5.15 4.69
C ARG A 279 -16.24 -6.27 5.62
N THR A 280 -15.81 -7.47 5.32
CA THR A 280 -16.01 -8.64 6.22
C THR A 280 -14.99 -8.57 7.35
N GLN A 281 -15.17 -9.39 8.39
CA GLN A 281 -14.17 -9.52 9.46
C GLN A 281 -12.81 -9.98 8.91
N GLN A 282 -12.80 -10.89 7.94
CA GLN A 282 -11.59 -11.38 7.28
C GLN A 282 -10.76 -10.26 6.60
N TYR A 283 -11.43 -9.21 6.08
CA TYR A 283 -10.71 -8.03 5.58
C TYR A 283 -9.90 -7.36 6.68
N TYR A 284 -10.50 -7.14 7.84
CA TYR A 284 -9.86 -6.44 8.95
C TYR A 284 -8.76 -7.25 9.62
N GLU A 285 -8.89 -8.58 9.63
CA GLU A 285 -7.91 -9.51 10.17
C GLU A 285 -6.73 -9.74 9.24
N SER A 286 -6.84 -9.41 7.94
CA SER A 286 -5.72 -9.59 7.03
C SER A 286 -4.50 -8.82 7.50
N GLN A 287 -3.32 -9.45 7.42
CA GLN A 287 -2.06 -8.89 7.91
C GLN A 287 -1.78 -7.49 7.35
N MET A 288 -2.05 -7.27 6.04
CA MET A 288 -1.83 -5.96 5.44
C MET A 288 -2.74 -4.87 6.01
N ILE A 289 -3.97 -5.18 6.47
CA ILE A 289 -4.87 -4.22 7.09
C ILE A 289 -4.49 -3.99 8.54
N ARG A 290 -4.17 -5.03 9.31
CA ARG A 290 -3.68 -4.91 10.69
C ARG A 290 -2.45 -4.01 10.76
N LEU A 291 -1.50 -4.17 9.82
CA LEU A 291 -0.33 -3.31 9.71
C LEU A 291 -0.72 -1.90 9.25
N TYR A 292 -1.29 -1.76 8.04
CA TYR A 292 -1.46 -0.44 7.44
C TYR A 292 -2.52 0.42 8.13
N ALA A 293 -3.70 -0.12 8.44
CA ALA A 293 -4.80 0.67 9.01
C ALA A 293 -4.67 0.86 10.51
N TYR A 294 -4.17 -0.15 11.24
CA TYR A 294 -4.17 -0.18 12.69
C TYR A 294 -2.79 -0.04 13.35
N HIS A 295 -1.71 -0.04 12.57
CA HIS A 295 -0.32 0.01 13.07
C HIS A 295 0.01 -1.13 14.03
N GLY A 296 -0.61 -2.29 13.83
CA GLY A 296 -0.49 -3.43 14.73
C GLY A 296 -1.35 -3.37 15.99
N SER A 297 -2.07 -2.28 16.24
CA SER A 297 -2.92 -2.12 17.44
C SER A 297 -4.16 -3.01 17.37
N ALA A 298 -4.62 -3.50 18.51
CA ALA A 298 -5.95 -4.06 18.64
C ALA A 298 -7.02 -2.99 18.37
N VAL A 299 -8.15 -3.42 17.80
CA VAL A 299 -9.28 -2.53 17.48
C VAL A 299 -10.58 -3.15 17.96
N ASN A 300 -11.31 -2.39 18.78
CA ASN A 300 -12.61 -2.81 19.27
C ASN A 300 -13.69 -2.77 18.16
N PRO A 301 -14.67 -3.65 18.21
CA PRO A 301 -15.72 -3.72 17.21
C PRO A 301 -16.56 -2.45 17.16
N SER A 302 -17.03 -2.15 15.96
CA SER A 302 -18.05 -1.14 15.68
C SER A 302 -18.89 -1.63 14.50
N PRO A 303 -19.71 -2.67 14.69
CA PRO A 303 -20.47 -3.29 13.63
C PRO A 303 -21.51 -2.35 13.04
N VAL A 304 -21.68 -2.43 11.73
CA VAL A 304 -22.59 -1.59 10.96
C VAL A 304 -23.56 -2.47 10.19
N VAL A 305 -24.84 -2.07 10.16
CA VAL A 305 -25.87 -2.72 9.36
C VAL A 305 -26.47 -1.75 8.36
N LEU A 306 -26.69 -2.24 7.14
CA LEU A 306 -27.40 -1.55 6.08
C LEU A 306 -28.70 -2.31 5.74
N ASP A 307 -29.85 -1.64 5.80
CA ASP A 307 -31.10 -2.20 5.35
C ASP A 307 -31.15 -2.21 3.82
N THR A 308 -31.19 -3.40 3.23
CA THR A 308 -31.13 -3.58 1.78
C THR A 308 -32.40 -4.23 1.24
N GLN A 309 -32.68 -3.92 -0.04
CA GLN A 309 -33.72 -4.56 -0.83
C GLN A 309 -33.13 -5.18 -2.08
N GLN A 310 -33.61 -6.35 -2.47
CA GLN A 310 -33.22 -6.96 -3.74
C GLN A 310 -33.89 -6.23 -4.90
N ARG A 311 -33.09 -5.85 -5.90
CA ARG A 311 -33.55 -5.22 -7.13
C ARG A 311 -32.93 -5.90 -8.34
N THR A 312 -33.76 -6.17 -9.34
CA THR A 312 -33.30 -6.68 -10.64
C THR A 312 -32.87 -5.52 -11.52
N VAL A 313 -31.63 -5.57 -12.03
CA VAL A 313 -31.07 -4.54 -12.90
C VAL A 313 -30.56 -5.13 -14.22
N PRO A 314 -30.63 -4.39 -15.33
CA PRO A 314 -30.08 -4.85 -16.60
C PRO A 314 -28.55 -4.84 -16.56
N THR A 315 -27.93 -5.87 -17.15
CA THR A 315 -26.48 -5.92 -17.37
C THR A 315 -26.09 -5.36 -18.73
N ARG A 316 -24.84 -4.91 -18.89
CA ARG A 316 -24.33 -4.40 -20.17
C ARG A 316 -24.41 -5.40 -21.32
N GLY A 317 -24.55 -6.71 -21.04
CA GLY A 317 -24.70 -7.78 -22.02
C GLY A 317 -26.14 -8.13 -22.38
N GLY A 318 -27.15 -7.35 -21.95
CA GLY A 318 -28.57 -7.58 -22.23
C GLY A 318 -29.26 -8.59 -21.32
N GLY A 319 -28.56 -9.12 -20.30
CA GLY A 319 -29.13 -9.96 -19.24
C GLY A 319 -29.68 -9.13 -18.08
N GLN A 320 -30.19 -9.83 -17.07
CA GLN A 320 -30.61 -9.24 -15.79
C GLN A 320 -29.84 -9.88 -14.64
N THR A 321 -29.51 -9.09 -13.62
CA THR A 321 -28.91 -9.56 -12.38
C THR A 321 -29.63 -8.98 -11.18
N GLN A 322 -29.64 -9.70 -10.07
CA GLN A 322 -30.15 -9.19 -8.80
C GLN A 322 -29.02 -8.52 -8.03
N VAL A 323 -29.29 -7.35 -7.50
CA VAL A 323 -28.38 -6.58 -6.65
C VAL A 323 -29.07 -6.16 -5.36
N ARG A 324 -28.32 -6.05 -4.28
CA ARG A 324 -28.81 -5.49 -3.01
C ARG A 324 -28.66 -3.97 -3.05
N VAL A 325 -29.74 -3.27 -2.89
CA VAL A 325 -29.79 -1.79 -2.89
C VAL A 325 -30.19 -1.34 -1.50
N PHE A 326 -29.41 -0.47 -0.88
CA PHE A 326 -29.80 0.15 0.38
C PHE A 326 -30.32 1.57 0.18
N GLU A 327 -31.28 1.93 1.02
CA GLU A 327 -31.87 3.27 1.09
C GLU A 327 -31.79 3.72 2.55
N GLY A 328 -31.26 4.92 2.80
CA GLY A 328 -31.12 5.44 4.15
C GLY A 328 -29.66 5.55 4.62
N GLU A 329 -29.46 5.44 5.90
CA GLU A 329 -28.18 5.59 6.58
C GLU A 329 -27.74 4.25 7.21
N ALA A 330 -26.43 4.10 7.39
CA ALA A 330 -25.87 2.96 8.10
C ALA A 330 -26.19 3.07 9.59
N GLN A 331 -26.64 1.96 10.18
CA GLN A 331 -26.88 1.83 11.61
C GLN A 331 -25.63 1.24 12.27
N THR A 332 -25.17 1.85 13.36
CA THR A 332 -24.01 1.38 14.14
C THR A 332 -24.52 0.77 15.45
N PHE A 333 -23.98 -0.38 15.82
CA PHE A 333 -24.34 -1.12 17.02
C PHE A 333 -23.17 -1.14 18.01
N GLY A 334 -23.48 -1.30 19.30
CA GLY A 334 -22.49 -1.36 20.36
C GLY A 334 -21.77 -2.71 20.43
N SER A 335 -22.39 -3.77 19.93
CA SER A 335 -21.83 -5.12 19.89
C SER A 335 -22.25 -5.88 18.63
N LEU A 336 -21.49 -6.91 18.28
CA LEU A 336 -21.84 -7.82 17.18
C LEU A 336 -23.17 -8.52 17.46
N ALA A 337 -23.40 -8.98 18.69
CA ALA A 337 -24.64 -9.68 19.07
C ALA A 337 -25.91 -8.82 18.87
N GLU A 338 -25.84 -7.52 19.16
CA GLU A 338 -26.95 -6.59 18.88
C GLU A 338 -27.18 -6.42 17.38
N ALA A 339 -26.10 -6.34 16.60
CA ALA A 339 -26.19 -6.21 15.14
C ALA A 339 -26.75 -7.47 14.48
N GLU A 340 -26.34 -8.66 14.94
CA GLU A 340 -26.85 -9.95 14.46
C GLU A 340 -28.32 -10.13 14.80
N ALA A 341 -28.72 -9.81 16.03
CA ALA A 341 -30.13 -9.84 16.43
C ALA A 341 -31.00 -8.94 15.54
N TYR A 342 -30.50 -7.75 15.22
CA TYR A 342 -31.18 -6.85 14.29
C TYR A 342 -31.33 -7.47 12.89
N VAL A 343 -30.26 -8.10 12.37
CA VAL A 343 -30.28 -8.75 11.05
C VAL A 343 -31.24 -9.94 11.01
N GLU A 344 -31.33 -10.73 12.10
CA GLU A 344 -32.29 -11.82 12.20
C GLU A 344 -33.74 -11.34 12.18
N GLU A 345 -34.03 -10.21 12.82
CA GLU A 345 -35.36 -9.62 12.85
C GLU A 345 -35.75 -8.87 11.57
N ASN A 346 -34.78 -8.43 10.77
CA ASN A 346 -34.98 -7.61 9.58
C ASN A 346 -34.48 -8.30 8.31
N PRO A 347 -35.35 -9.07 7.61
CA PRO A 347 -34.97 -9.73 6.36
C PRO A 347 -34.51 -8.71 5.30
N GLY A 348 -33.29 -8.83 4.84
CA GLY A 348 -32.66 -7.91 3.89
C GLY A 348 -31.65 -6.95 4.53
N ALA A 349 -31.57 -6.90 5.86
CA ALA A 349 -30.48 -6.21 6.53
C ALA A 349 -29.15 -6.92 6.25
N GLN A 350 -28.10 -6.15 5.96
CA GLN A 350 -26.77 -6.64 5.65
C GLN A 350 -25.78 -6.15 6.70
N LEU A 351 -25.20 -7.10 7.44
CA LEU A 351 -24.11 -6.85 8.37
C LEU A 351 -22.79 -6.69 7.60
N GLY A 352 -21.95 -5.78 8.03
CA GLY A 352 -20.60 -5.61 7.54
C GLY A 352 -19.90 -4.42 8.17
N GLY A 353 -18.59 -4.35 8.03
CA GLY A 353 -17.79 -3.23 8.47
C GLY A 353 -17.74 -2.11 7.43
N ILE A 354 -17.62 -0.88 7.90
CA ILE A 354 -17.45 0.31 7.06
C ILE A 354 -16.21 1.07 7.50
N GLY A 355 -15.36 1.40 6.53
CA GLY A 355 -14.11 2.10 6.84
C GLY A 355 -13.16 1.20 7.62
N ASP A 356 -12.65 1.67 8.73
CA ASP A 356 -11.78 0.96 9.66
C ASP A 356 -12.52 0.51 10.93
N ASN A 357 -13.84 0.37 10.83
CA ASN A 357 -14.68 -0.15 11.90
C ASN A 357 -14.97 -1.64 11.66
N PRO A 358 -14.31 -2.57 12.37
CA PRO A 358 -14.52 -3.99 12.23
C PRO A 358 -15.84 -4.43 12.87
N THR A 359 -16.33 -5.61 12.48
CA THR A 359 -17.52 -6.23 13.08
C THR A 359 -17.21 -6.90 14.42
N GLU A 360 -16.03 -7.49 14.54
CA GLU A 360 -15.49 -8.10 15.75
C GLU A 360 -14.17 -7.45 16.13
N ARG A 361 -13.68 -7.74 17.35
CA ARG A 361 -12.37 -7.25 17.78
C ARG A 361 -11.26 -7.83 16.90
N VAL A 362 -10.40 -6.95 16.37
CA VAL A 362 -9.15 -7.33 15.73
C VAL A 362 -8.07 -7.36 16.78
N ALA A 363 -7.36 -8.47 16.89
CA ALA A 363 -6.26 -8.62 17.83
C ALA A 363 -5.06 -7.76 17.45
N ALA A 364 -4.25 -7.34 18.43
CA ALA A 364 -3.00 -6.66 18.17
C ALA A 364 -1.97 -7.58 17.51
N LEU A 365 -0.97 -7.00 16.89
CA LEU A 365 0.28 -7.66 16.49
C LEU A 365 1.29 -7.55 17.63
N GLU A 366 1.85 -8.68 18.03
CA GLU A 366 2.76 -8.80 19.16
C GLU A 366 4.22 -8.57 18.76
N HIS A 367 4.53 -8.87 17.50
CA HIS A 367 5.89 -8.89 16.96
C HIS A 367 6.12 -7.90 15.83
N TYR A 368 5.22 -6.94 15.59
CA TYR A 368 5.37 -5.94 14.53
C TYR A 368 5.18 -4.52 15.05
N ARG A 369 6.18 -3.68 14.83
CA ARG A 369 6.13 -2.26 15.17
C ARG A 369 6.27 -1.36 13.95
N LEU A 370 5.53 -0.26 13.90
CA LEU A 370 5.71 0.78 12.89
C LEU A 370 7.00 1.54 13.18
N VAL A 371 7.97 1.51 12.26
CA VAL A 371 9.27 2.19 12.42
C VAL A 371 9.39 3.46 11.57
N LYS A 372 8.71 3.48 10.41
CA LYS A 372 8.65 4.66 9.53
C LYS A 372 7.29 4.77 8.86
N ALA A 373 6.76 5.98 8.79
CA ALA A 373 5.65 6.34 7.92
C ALA A 373 6.12 7.42 6.93
N SER A 374 5.79 7.27 5.64
CA SER A 374 6.22 8.22 4.61
C SER A 374 5.66 9.62 4.85
N ASP A 375 6.43 10.64 4.49
CA ASP A 375 6.02 12.04 4.54
C ASP A 375 4.93 12.35 3.50
N THR A 376 4.89 11.55 2.42
CA THR A 376 3.90 11.68 1.36
C THR A 376 2.53 11.15 1.81
N PRO A 377 1.48 12.00 1.86
CA PRO A 377 0.16 11.57 2.26
C PRO A 377 -0.58 10.82 1.15
N SER A 378 -1.33 9.78 1.51
CA SER A 378 -2.23 9.07 0.60
C SER A 378 -3.57 9.77 0.43
N ARG A 379 -3.63 10.77 -0.44
CA ARG A 379 -4.85 11.52 -0.73
C ARG A 379 -5.97 10.66 -1.32
N ASN A 380 -5.63 9.63 -2.08
CA ASN A 380 -6.62 8.74 -2.69
C ASN A 380 -7.28 7.83 -1.65
N TYR A 381 -6.51 7.34 -0.69
CA TYR A 381 -7.03 6.59 0.45
C TYR A 381 -8.00 7.45 1.26
N LEU A 382 -7.60 8.67 1.63
CA LEU A 382 -8.45 9.63 2.33
C LEU A 382 -9.74 9.94 1.56
N ARG A 383 -9.67 10.17 0.24
CA ARG A 383 -10.85 10.43 -0.60
C ARG A 383 -11.81 9.24 -0.64
N SER A 384 -11.31 8.00 -0.65
CA SER A 384 -12.14 6.79 -0.63
C SER A 384 -12.98 6.72 0.64
N TYR A 385 -12.39 7.05 1.78
CA TYR A 385 -13.08 7.11 3.07
C TYR A 385 -14.09 8.27 3.16
N GLN A 386 -13.71 9.46 2.71
CA GLN A 386 -14.64 10.59 2.65
C GLN A 386 -15.85 10.31 1.74
N ARG A 387 -15.64 9.54 0.66
CA ARG A 387 -16.74 9.08 -0.19
C ARG A 387 -17.64 8.12 0.57
N LEU A 388 -17.06 7.12 1.24
CA LEU A 388 -17.79 6.13 2.02
C LEU A 388 -18.61 6.78 3.14
N GLN A 389 -18.03 7.70 3.89
CA GLN A 389 -18.73 8.49 4.91
C GLN A 389 -19.94 9.23 4.34
N ARG A 390 -19.79 9.90 3.18
CA ARG A 390 -20.90 10.60 2.51
C ARG A 390 -21.98 9.65 1.96
N GLN A 391 -21.62 8.39 1.67
CA GLN A 391 -22.56 7.39 1.18
C GLN A 391 -23.36 6.74 2.30
N THR A 392 -22.77 6.53 3.45
CA THR A 392 -23.32 5.70 4.53
C THR A 392 -23.62 6.48 5.81
N ASN A 393 -23.17 7.73 5.90
CA ASN A 393 -23.18 8.56 7.10
C ASN A 393 -22.46 7.93 8.31
N ALA A 394 -21.66 6.89 8.07
CA ALA A 394 -20.87 6.25 9.11
C ALA A 394 -19.72 7.14 9.57
N SER A 395 -19.42 7.11 10.86
CA SER A 395 -18.29 7.85 11.41
C SER A 395 -16.95 7.27 10.95
N THR A 396 -16.04 8.13 10.48
CA THR A 396 -14.66 7.76 10.13
C THR A 396 -13.66 8.38 11.11
N ARG A 397 -14.04 8.50 12.39
CA ARG A 397 -13.22 9.20 13.40
C ARG A 397 -11.81 8.65 13.55
N SER A 398 -11.65 7.34 13.37
CA SER A 398 -10.34 6.67 13.44
C SER A 398 -9.38 7.16 12.34
N LEU A 399 -9.86 7.36 11.12
CA LEU A 399 -9.05 7.89 10.02
C LEU A 399 -8.56 9.33 10.22
N LEU A 400 -9.35 10.16 10.90
CA LEU A 400 -8.94 11.52 11.25
C LEU A 400 -7.86 11.52 12.34
N ARG A 401 -7.72 10.44 13.09
CA ARG A 401 -6.64 10.25 14.08
C ARG A 401 -5.35 9.77 13.44
N ASN A 402 -5.44 8.92 12.41
CA ASN A 402 -4.29 8.32 11.73
C ASN A 402 -4.17 8.94 10.34
N GLN A 403 -3.23 9.88 10.16
CA GLN A 403 -2.99 10.42 8.82
C GLN A 403 -2.50 9.31 7.91
N PRO A 404 -3.16 9.07 6.76
CA PRO A 404 -2.77 8.03 5.85
C PRO A 404 -1.49 8.43 5.11
N SER A 405 -0.35 8.00 5.60
CA SER A 405 0.91 8.02 4.83
C SER A 405 0.81 7.08 3.64
N TRP A 406 1.55 7.36 2.58
CA TRP A 406 1.51 6.48 1.40
C TRP A 406 2.13 5.13 1.70
N VAL A 407 3.34 5.08 2.26
CA VAL A 407 4.06 3.88 2.67
C VAL A 407 4.19 3.84 4.18
N LYS A 408 4.09 2.66 4.76
CA LYS A 408 4.41 2.36 6.16
C LYS A 408 5.38 1.20 6.20
N THR A 409 6.46 1.38 6.93
CA THR A 409 7.51 0.37 7.14
C THR A 409 7.41 -0.14 8.57
N PHE A 410 7.30 -1.44 8.70
CA PHE A 410 7.26 -2.15 9.98
C PHE A 410 8.50 -2.98 10.14
N GLU A 411 8.94 -3.12 11.38
CA GLU A 411 9.97 -4.04 11.78
C GLU A 411 9.36 -5.20 12.57
N LYS A 412 9.80 -6.41 12.28
CA LYS A 412 9.49 -7.59 13.06
C LYS A 412 10.50 -7.71 14.19
N VAL A 413 10.01 -7.81 15.41
CA VAL A 413 10.82 -7.85 16.64
C VAL A 413 10.39 -9.02 17.53
N PRO A 414 11.25 -9.53 18.41
CA PRO A 414 10.85 -10.48 19.45
C PRO A 414 9.71 -9.95 20.33
N GLY A 415 9.72 -8.65 20.62
CA GLY A 415 8.78 -8.02 21.55
C GLY A 415 9.22 -8.20 23.02
N ALA A 416 8.83 -7.25 23.86
CA ALA A 416 9.07 -7.32 25.29
C ALA A 416 7.89 -8.00 26.01
N THR A 417 8.20 -8.85 27.00
CA THR A 417 7.19 -9.49 27.85
C THR A 417 6.86 -8.59 29.04
N LEU A 418 5.57 -8.30 29.25
CA LEU A 418 5.03 -7.69 30.45
C LEU A 418 4.41 -8.78 31.31
N GLU A 419 4.95 -9.02 32.51
CA GLU A 419 4.38 -9.91 33.53
C GLU A 419 3.63 -9.08 34.55
N GLY A 420 2.31 -9.27 34.62
CA GLY A 420 1.45 -8.47 35.48
C GLY A 420 0.85 -9.25 36.66
N SER A 421 0.58 -8.54 37.74
CA SER A 421 -0.07 -9.08 38.94
C SER A 421 -1.15 -8.14 39.48
N ASP A 422 -1.94 -8.65 40.45
CA ASP A 422 -2.97 -7.93 41.17
C ASP A 422 -4.14 -7.38 40.30
N ALA A 423 -4.32 -7.95 39.11
CA ALA A 423 -5.53 -7.73 38.35
C ALA A 423 -6.71 -8.48 38.98
N PRO A 424 -7.97 -8.00 38.86
CA PRO A 424 -9.11 -8.80 39.25
C PRO A 424 -9.16 -10.12 38.47
N ALA A 425 -9.37 -11.24 39.17
CA ALA A 425 -9.41 -12.56 38.56
C ALA A 425 -10.40 -12.64 37.38
N GLY A 426 -9.94 -13.14 36.25
CA GLY A 426 -10.74 -13.26 35.02
C GLY A 426 -11.06 -11.95 34.33
N SER A 427 -10.54 -10.81 34.80
CA SER A 427 -10.75 -9.51 34.13
C SER A 427 -9.88 -9.39 32.88
N GLU A 428 -10.38 -8.61 31.92
CA GLU A 428 -9.59 -8.19 30.76
C GLU A 428 -8.68 -7.03 31.16
N VAL A 429 -7.39 -7.19 30.92
CA VAL A 429 -6.36 -6.18 31.11
C VAL A 429 -6.02 -5.56 29.76
N GLN A 430 -6.15 -4.25 29.66
CA GLN A 430 -5.78 -3.46 28.50
C GLN A 430 -4.43 -2.78 28.75
N ALA A 431 -3.41 -3.05 27.94
CA ALA A 431 -2.18 -2.28 27.88
C ALA A 431 -2.23 -1.31 26.70
N SER A 432 -1.81 -0.07 26.89
CA SER A 432 -1.81 0.95 25.83
C SER A 432 -0.63 1.90 25.95
N VAL A 433 -0.02 2.25 24.81
CA VAL A 433 1.07 3.23 24.71
C VAL A 433 0.80 4.23 23.59
N GLN A 434 1.12 5.50 23.83
CA GLN A 434 0.97 6.54 22.82
C GLN A 434 2.26 6.68 22.01
N MET A 435 2.16 6.46 20.70
CA MET A 435 3.25 6.54 19.74
C MET A 435 3.15 7.81 18.90
N GLN A 436 4.29 8.46 18.65
CA GLN A 436 4.38 9.64 17.81
C GLN A 436 4.92 9.30 16.43
N ILE A 437 4.21 9.75 15.39
CA ILE A 437 4.67 9.66 14.00
C ILE A 437 5.22 11.03 13.60
N PRO A 438 6.55 11.21 13.43
CA PRO A 438 7.14 12.52 13.12
C PRO A 438 6.61 13.14 11.83
N ALA A 439 6.46 12.35 10.77
CA ALA A 439 5.98 12.77 9.46
C ALA A 439 4.61 13.49 9.49
N THR A 440 3.79 13.20 10.48
CA THR A 440 2.41 13.71 10.56
C THR A 440 2.14 14.59 11.76
N ASP A 441 3.11 14.67 12.69
CA ASP A 441 2.96 15.30 14.00
C ASP A 441 1.69 14.84 14.76
N ARG A 442 1.27 13.61 14.54
CA ARG A 442 0.06 13.03 15.16
C ARG A 442 0.39 11.71 15.83
N PRO A 443 -0.04 11.53 17.07
CA PRO A 443 0.10 10.27 17.77
C PRO A 443 -0.95 9.25 17.29
N PHE A 444 -0.60 7.97 17.43
CA PHE A 444 -1.57 6.88 17.51
C PHE A 444 -1.40 6.14 18.83
N VAL A 445 -2.37 5.32 19.20
CA VAL A 445 -2.30 4.51 20.40
C VAL A 445 -2.19 3.05 19.95
N TYR A 446 -1.13 2.38 20.36
CA TYR A 446 -1.06 0.93 20.30
C TYR A 446 -1.75 0.37 21.54
N THR A 447 -2.57 -0.64 21.35
CA THR A 447 -3.35 -1.29 22.40
C THR A 447 -3.26 -2.80 22.27
N GLN A 448 -3.05 -3.49 23.37
CA GLN A 448 -3.01 -4.95 23.50
C GLN A 448 -3.90 -5.38 24.66
N TYR A 449 -4.42 -6.62 24.64
CA TYR A 449 -5.30 -7.17 25.65
C TYR A 449 -4.83 -8.53 26.13
N ALA A 450 -4.92 -8.77 27.43
CA ALA A 450 -4.78 -10.09 28.05
C ALA A 450 -5.93 -10.37 29.00
N THR A 451 -6.09 -11.61 29.43
CA THR A 451 -7.03 -11.99 30.49
C THR A 451 -6.24 -12.43 31.71
N ALA A 452 -6.56 -11.85 32.87
CA ALA A 452 -5.95 -12.25 34.12
C ALA A 452 -6.41 -13.65 34.52
N ASP A 453 -5.51 -14.44 35.08
CA ASP A 453 -5.79 -15.77 35.61
C ASP A 453 -6.60 -15.69 36.95
N GLU A 454 -6.86 -16.87 37.56
CA GLU A 454 -7.58 -16.98 38.83
C GLU A 454 -6.80 -16.30 40.01
N ASN A 455 -5.50 -16.07 39.87
CA ASN A 455 -4.65 -15.44 40.86
C ASN A 455 -4.43 -13.94 40.58
N GLY A 456 -4.98 -13.42 39.47
CA GLY A 456 -4.80 -12.05 39.04
C GLY A 456 -3.51 -11.78 38.26
N ASN A 457 -2.81 -12.84 37.80
CA ASN A 457 -1.62 -12.69 36.95
C ASN A 457 -2.02 -12.65 35.49
N PHE A 458 -1.24 -11.93 34.69
CA PHE A 458 -1.41 -11.83 33.23
C PHE A 458 -0.06 -11.64 32.55
N GLU A 459 -0.01 -12.01 31.27
CA GLU A 459 1.17 -11.85 30.42
C GLU A 459 0.78 -11.19 29.10
N LEU A 460 1.63 -10.29 28.60
CA LEU A 460 1.46 -9.56 27.33
C LEU A 460 2.81 -9.48 26.64
N THR A 461 2.84 -9.73 25.32
CA THR A 461 3.99 -9.38 24.48
C THR A 461 3.71 -8.07 23.75
N VAL A 462 4.63 -7.10 23.83
CA VAL A 462 4.45 -5.77 23.23
C VAL A 462 5.63 -5.37 22.34
N PRO A 463 5.38 -4.87 21.11
CA PRO A 463 6.45 -4.61 20.14
C PRO A 463 7.02 -3.18 20.22
N TYR A 464 6.51 -2.32 21.07
CA TYR A 464 6.95 -0.92 21.16
C TYR A 464 7.69 -0.68 22.46
N SER A 465 8.92 -0.16 22.37
CA SER A 465 9.67 0.37 23.49
C SER A 465 9.18 1.75 23.90
N THR A 466 9.52 2.17 25.11
CA THR A 466 9.24 3.50 25.65
C THR A 466 10.49 4.29 25.97
N THR A 467 11.65 3.63 25.99
CA THR A 467 12.98 4.19 26.29
C THR A 467 14.08 3.40 25.61
N GLY A 468 15.34 3.81 25.76
CA GLY A 468 16.53 3.05 25.31
C GLY A 468 16.91 3.26 23.83
N TYR A 469 16.21 4.07 23.05
CA TYR A 469 16.37 4.20 21.61
C TYR A 469 17.77 4.63 21.14
N ASP A 470 18.49 5.45 21.92
CA ASP A 470 19.72 6.09 21.44
C ASP A 470 20.93 5.13 21.40
N GLU A 471 20.80 3.96 21.99
CA GLU A 471 21.83 2.90 21.98
C GLU A 471 21.67 1.95 20.78
N PHE A 472 20.56 2.09 20.04
CA PHE A 472 20.21 1.24 18.91
C PHE A 472 20.15 2.05 17.60
N GLY A 473 20.82 1.54 16.57
CA GLY A 473 20.88 2.16 15.25
C GLY A 473 21.71 1.32 14.28
N PRO A 474 21.79 1.71 12.99
CA PRO A 474 22.49 0.93 11.96
C PRO A 474 23.96 0.64 12.30
N ASP A 475 24.66 1.59 12.92
CA ASP A 475 26.05 1.44 13.35
C ASP A 475 26.22 0.37 14.45
N ASN A 476 25.15 -0.02 15.11
CA ASN A 476 25.14 -1.06 16.14
C ASN A 476 24.40 -2.34 15.67
N GLY A 477 24.07 -2.45 14.38
CA GLY A 477 23.36 -3.60 13.82
C GLY A 477 21.84 -3.60 14.04
N TYR A 478 21.25 -2.46 14.44
CA TYR A 478 19.83 -2.32 14.75
C TYR A 478 19.16 -1.17 13.97
N THR A 479 17.85 -1.06 14.09
CA THR A 479 17.05 -0.02 13.43
C THR A 479 17.08 1.28 14.23
N ASN A 480 17.36 2.42 13.59
CA ASN A 480 17.06 3.72 14.17
C ASN A 480 15.58 4.05 13.93
N VAL A 481 14.73 3.72 14.90
CA VAL A 481 13.28 3.87 14.77
C VAL A 481 12.85 5.34 14.75
N SER A 482 12.08 5.74 13.74
CA SER A 482 11.54 7.10 13.65
C SER A 482 10.25 7.28 14.49
N VAL A 483 9.49 6.19 14.70
CA VAL A 483 8.23 6.22 15.45
C VAL A 483 8.52 5.80 16.90
N ARG A 484 8.42 6.76 17.82
CA ARG A 484 8.80 6.57 19.23
C ARG A 484 7.64 6.84 20.17
N ALA A 485 7.63 6.20 21.33
CA ALA A 485 6.66 6.45 22.36
C ALA A 485 6.86 7.85 22.96
N ASN A 486 5.75 8.49 23.32
CA ASN A 486 5.75 9.73 24.09
C ASN A 486 5.18 9.56 25.51
N SER A 487 4.90 8.31 25.91
CA SER A 487 4.41 7.93 27.24
C SER A 487 4.88 6.53 27.57
N GLU A 488 4.85 6.18 28.86
CA GLU A 488 4.92 4.79 29.32
C GLU A 488 3.67 4.02 28.91
N TYR A 489 3.74 2.68 28.94
CA TYR A 489 2.54 1.86 28.86
C TYR A 489 1.62 2.12 30.05
N ARG A 490 0.33 2.23 29.76
CA ARG A 490 -0.73 2.28 30.77
C ARG A 490 -1.52 1.00 30.70
N LEU A 491 -1.60 0.31 31.83
CA LEU A 491 -2.38 -0.89 31.97
C LEU A 491 -3.66 -0.57 32.75
N ARG A 492 -4.78 -1.17 32.35
CA ARG A 492 -6.09 -0.96 32.97
C ARG A 492 -6.89 -2.25 32.97
N ALA A 493 -7.54 -2.53 34.10
CA ALA A 493 -8.58 -3.54 34.22
C ALA A 493 -9.79 -2.97 34.95
N THR A 494 -10.96 -3.47 34.68
CA THR A 494 -12.20 -3.04 35.36
C THR A 494 -12.94 -4.25 35.87
N SER A 495 -13.34 -4.22 37.15
CA SER A 495 -14.18 -5.24 37.76
C SER A 495 -15.09 -4.61 38.79
N ASP A 496 -16.38 -4.99 38.79
CA ASP A 496 -17.41 -4.51 39.72
C ASP A 496 -17.51 -2.97 39.83
N GLY A 497 -17.14 -2.27 38.73
CA GLY A 497 -17.15 -0.80 38.67
C GLY A 497 -15.93 -0.14 39.31
N ALA A 498 -14.95 -0.89 39.81
CA ALA A 498 -13.65 -0.41 40.23
C ALA A 498 -12.66 -0.43 39.05
N LEU A 499 -11.80 0.58 38.96
CA LEU A 499 -10.74 0.68 37.97
C LEU A 499 -9.39 0.33 38.63
N TYR A 500 -8.67 -0.60 38.01
CA TYR A 500 -7.32 -0.99 38.39
C TYR A 500 -6.34 -0.46 37.35
N THR A 501 -5.25 0.16 37.78
CA THR A 501 -4.28 0.77 36.88
C THR A 501 -2.85 0.43 37.27
N GLY A 502 -1.97 0.38 36.27
CA GLY A 502 -0.53 0.24 36.40
C GLY A 502 0.20 0.93 35.25
N THR A 503 1.49 1.09 35.35
CA THR A 503 2.36 1.61 34.29
C THR A 503 3.57 0.71 34.09
N ALA A 504 4.10 0.65 32.87
CA ALA A 504 5.31 -0.06 32.54
C ALA A 504 6.21 0.77 31.63
N THR A 505 7.50 0.77 31.93
CA THR A 505 8.56 1.29 31.06
C THR A 505 9.20 0.10 30.37
N VAL A 506 9.25 0.11 29.06
CA VAL A 506 9.81 -0.94 28.22
C VAL A 506 11.06 -0.41 27.53
N ASP A 507 12.18 -1.07 27.74
CA ASP A 507 13.45 -0.70 27.10
C ASP A 507 13.56 -1.26 25.69
N GLU A 508 14.28 -0.55 24.81
CA GLU A 508 14.54 -1.00 23.44
C GLU A 508 15.26 -2.35 23.39
N ALA A 509 16.19 -2.58 24.32
CA ALA A 509 16.90 -3.86 24.45
C ALA A 509 15.95 -5.05 24.65
N GLN A 510 14.86 -4.86 25.39
CA GLN A 510 13.86 -5.91 25.63
C GLN A 510 13.02 -6.18 24.37
N VAL A 511 12.68 -5.12 23.61
CA VAL A 511 11.88 -5.26 22.39
C VAL A 511 12.66 -5.98 21.28
N VAL A 512 13.96 -5.68 21.15
CA VAL A 512 14.82 -6.29 20.11
C VAL A 512 15.45 -7.62 20.52
N GLY A 513 15.23 -8.07 21.77
CA GLY A 513 15.71 -9.37 22.27
C GLY A 513 17.18 -9.39 22.72
N VAL A 514 17.76 -8.23 23.00
CA VAL A 514 19.09 -8.15 23.65
C VAL A 514 18.99 -8.41 25.14
N ASP A 515 17.88 -8.02 25.75
CA ASP A 515 17.55 -8.30 27.15
C ASP A 515 16.23 -9.10 27.19
N ASP A 516 16.30 -10.34 27.68
CA ASP A 516 15.15 -11.25 27.82
C ASP A 516 14.37 -11.05 29.13
N ALA A 517 14.77 -10.08 29.98
CA ALA A 517 14.09 -9.85 31.25
C ALA A 517 12.67 -9.31 31.03
N ALA A 518 11.69 -9.97 31.64
CA ALA A 518 10.32 -9.48 31.64
C ALA A 518 10.19 -8.18 32.45
N VAL A 519 9.22 -7.36 32.10
CA VAL A 519 8.86 -6.13 32.82
C VAL A 519 7.74 -6.46 33.80
N ASP A 520 8.02 -6.39 35.10
CA ASP A 520 7.03 -6.60 36.15
C ASP A 520 6.06 -5.41 36.24
N VAL A 521 4.74 -5.69 36.32
CA VAL A 521 3.69 -4.67 36.43
C VAL A 521 2.69 -5.06 37.50
N GLU A 522 2.53 -4.21 38.52
CA GLU A 522 1.52 -4.38 39.55
C GLU A 522 0.33 -3.44 39.29
N LEU A 523 -0.89 -4.00 39.26
CA LEU A 523 -2.10 -3.18 39.15
C LEU A 523 -2.60 -2.81 40.56
N SER A 524 -3.07 -1.59 40.72
CA SER A 524 -3.67 -1.11 41.95
C SER A 524 -5.03 -0.45 41.69
N GLU A 525 -5.96 -0.61 42.64
CA GLU A 525 -7.27 0.03 42.55
C GLU A 525 -7.15 1.55 42.63
N GLU A 526 -7.64 2.24 41.59
CA GLU A 526 -7.65 3.69 41.57
C GLU A 526 -8.72 4.23 42.51
N GLN A 527 -8.29 4.97 43.53
CA GLN A 527 -9.23 5.56 44.49
C GLN A 527 -10.02 6.70 43.84
N PRO A 528 -11.36 6.76 44.02
CA PRO A 528 -12.16 7.82 43.44
C PRO A 528 -11.72 9.20 43.98
N ILE A 529 -11.47 10.15 43.07
CA ILE A 529 -11.10 11.51 43.40
C ILE A 529 -12.26 12.15 44.19
N ARG A 530 -12.04 12.47 45.45
CA ARG A 530 -13.01 13.19 46.29
C ARG A 530 -12.85 14.70 46.12
N LEU A 531 -13.74 15.30 45.35
CA LEU A 531 -13.87 16.76 45.26
C LEU A 531 -15.01 17.21 46.17
N GLY A 532 -14.66 17.83 47.32
CA GLY A 532 -15.61 18.56 48.15
C GLY A 532 -16.84 17.78 48.63
N GLY A 533 -16.67 16.52 49.09
CA GLY A 533 -17.72 15.75 49.71
C GLY A 533 -18.69 14.97 48.80
N GLN A 534 -18.47 14.98 47.49
CA GLN A 534 -19.12 14.11 46.54
C GLN A 534 -18.08 13.29 45.77
N SER A 535 -18.24 11.96 45.74
CA SER A 535 -17.42 11.08 44.90
C SER A 535 -17.84 11.23 43.43
N ILE A 536 -16.93 11.70 42.58
CA ILE A 536 -17.13 11.67 41.15
C ILE A 536 -16.35 10.43 40.66
N GLN A 537 -17.04 9.40 40.18
CA GLN A 537 -16.41 8.31 39.45
C GLN A 537 -15.90 8.87 38.11
N ALA A 538 -14.62 8.66 37.81
CA ALA A 538 -14.06 8.97 36.50
C ALA A 538 -14.77 8.10 35.45
N SER A 539 -15.60 8.73 34.60
CA SER A 539 -16.15 8.09 33.42
C SER A 539 -15.03 7.96 32.39
N GLY A 540 -14.58 6.73 32.14
CA GLY A 540 -13.56 6.34 31.17
C GLY A 540 -13.92 6.55 29.72
#